data_664dafd5babce9742e2ca5bc968f16a8
#
_entry.id   664dafd5babce9742e2ca5bc968f16a8
#
_cell.length_a   1.000
_cell.length_b   1.000
_cell.length_c   1.000
_cell.angle_alpha   90.00
_cell.angle_beta   90.00
_cell.angle_gamma   90.00
#
_symmetry.space_group_name_H-M   'P 1'
#
loop_
_entity.id
_entity.type
_entity.pdbx_description
1 polymer ?
#
loop_
_entity_poly.entity_id
_entity_poly.type
_entity_poly.pdbx_seq_one_letter_code
_entity_poly.pdbx_strand_id
1 'polypeptide(L)'
;KDQIAYFVSPEDIKKMNNIDNRYLKVGGLVKEGSLKFDDNQWNFEITDESNYVIKVVYSKSLPSLIEENKGIIVEGRLGKDNLFIAEIVLAKHDENYMPQSAIDKLKEDGVWRGN
;
A
#
# COMPACT_ATOMS: atom_id res chain seq x y z
N LYS A 1 17.62 -1.51 7.07
CA LYS A 1 17.92 -1.89 8.20
C LYS A 1 17.19 -1.03 9.22
N ASP A 2 17.52 -0.41 9.99
CA ASP A 2 16.80 0.19 11.09
C ASP A 2 15.82 1.27 10.68
N GLN A 3 15.28 1.17 9.50
CA GLN A 3 14.30 2.14 9.08
C GLN A 3 12.99 1.88 9.78
N ILE A 4 12.37 2.95 10.25
CA ILE A 4 11.04 2.89 10.82
C ILE A 4 10.08 3.37 9.75
N ALA A 5 9.18 2.49 9.35
CA ALA A 5 8.21 2.83 8.33
C ALA A 5 6.94 3.34 9.01
N TYR A 6 6.54 4.55 8.69
CA TYR A 6 5.24 5.04 9.15
C TYR A 6 4.16 4.31 8.39
N PHE A 7 3.14 3.87 9.12
CA PHE A 7 2.00 3.24 8.48
C PHE A 7 0.99 4.32 8.11
N VAL A 8 0.70 4.43 6.82
CA VAL A 8 -0.15 5.50 6.32
C VAL A 8 -1.14 4.95 5.29
N SER A 9 -2.21 5.69 5.09
CA SER A 9 -3.18 5.42 4.04
C SER A 9 -2.91 6.37 2.87
N PRO A 10 -3.52 6.12 1.70
CA PRO A 10 -3.47 7.10 0.63
C PRO A 10 -3.93 8.48 1.06
N GLU A 11 -4.97 8.56 1.87
CA GLU A 11 -5.44 9.85 2.36
C GLU A 11 -4.37 10.53 3.21
N ASP A 12 -3.66 9.76 4.04
CA ASP A 12 -2.59 10.33 4.84
C ASP A 12 -1.50 10.92 3.95
N ILE A 13 -1.15 10.20 2.89
CA ILE A 13 -0.12 10.68 1.97
C ILE A 13 -0.55 11.97 1.30
N LYS A 14 -1.82 12.06 0.93
CA LYS A 14 -2.35 13.28 0.32
C LYS A 14 -2.11 14.49 1.21
N LYS A 15 -2.17 14.30 2.51
CA LYS A 15 -2.04 15.40 3.47
C LYS A 15 -0.61 15.67 3.92
N MET A 16 0.33 14.81 3.54
CA MET A 16 1.70 14.94 4.02
C MET A 16 2.48 15.89 3.12
N ASN A 17 3.49 16.52 3.72
CA ASN A 17 4.42 17.38 3.01
C ASN A 17 5.82 16.80 3.11
N ASN A 18 6.64 17.09 2.10
CA ASN A 18 8.07 16.74 2.12
C ASN A 18 8.28 15.24 2.31
N ILE A 19 7.53 14.44 1.55
CA ILE A 19 7.58 13.00 1.69
C ILE A 19 8.41 12.32 0.62
N ASP A 20 9.06 13.09 -0.24
CA ASP A 20 9.88 12.51 -1.28
C ASP A 20 10.92 11.58 -0.68
N ASN A 21 10.99 10.38 -1.24
CA ASN A 21 11.98 9.38 -0.87
C ASN A 21 11.86 8.90 0.58
N ARG A 22 10.75 9.19 1.24
CA ARG A 22 10.53 8.71 2.59
C ARG A 22 10.11 7.23 2.55
N TYR A 23 10.61 6.47 3.50
CA TYR A 23 10.27 5.06 3.59
C TYR A 23 8.94 4.92 4.33
N LEU A 24 7.95 4.32 3.67
CA LEU A 24 6.59 4.27 4.21
C LEU A 24 6.03 2.87 4.08
N LYS A 25 5.04 2.59 4.90
CA LYS A 25 4.20 1.41 4.79
C LYS A 25 2.80 1.89 4.48
N VAL A 26 2.30 1.54 3.30
CA VAL A 26 1.01 2.05 2.83
C VAL A 26 0.00 0.92 2.79
N GLY A 27 -1.14 1.14 3.43
CA GLY A 27 -2.23 0.17 3.41
C GLY A 27 -3.44 0.75 2.72
N GLY A 28 -4.15 -0.09 1.99
CA GLY A 28 -5.36 0.33 1.29
C GLY A 28 -5.90 -0.82 0.47
N LEU A 29 -6.55 -0.48 -0.62
CA LEU A 29 -7.15 -1.45 -1.54
C LEU A 29 -6.49 -1.34 -2.90
N VAL A 30 -6.31 -2.48 -3.55
CA VAL A 30 -5.84 -2.49 -4.94
C VAL A 30 -6.97 -2.00 -5.82
N LYS A 31 -6.73 -0.92 -6.54
CA LYS A 31 -7.78 -0.32 -7.37
C LYS A 31 -8.14 -1.23 -8.53
N GLU A 32 -9.42 -1.36 -8.77
CA GLU A 32 -9.92 -2.21 -9.84
C GLU A 32 -9.39 -1.74 -11.19
N GLY A 33 -8.96 -2.70 -12.00
CA GLY A 33 -8.45 -2.41 -13.33
C GLY A 33 -7.02 -1.94 -13.37
N SER A 34 -6.35 -1.85 -12.21
CA SER A 34 -5.01 -1.29 -12.17
C SER A 34 -3.89 -2.31 -12.15
N LEU A 35 -4.18 -3.57 -11.83
CA LEU A 35 -3.11 -4.55 -11.62
C LEU A 35 -2.64 -5.10 -12.96
N LYS A 36 -1.39 -4.80 -13.31
CA LYS A 36 -0.84 -5.20 -14.61
C LYS A 36 0.64 -5.55 -14.47
N PHE A 37 1.08 -6.50 -15.26
CA PHE A 37 2.50 -6.81 -15.36
C PHE A 37 3.01 -6.22 -16.67
N ASP A 38 3.92 -5.27 -16.57
CA ASP A 38 4.41 -4.55 -17.74
C ASP A 38 5.80 -4.02 -17.43
N ASP A 39 6.65 -4.01 -18.45
CA ASP A 39 8.01 -3.52 -18.29
C ASP A 39 8.74 -4.30 -17.21
N ASN A 40 8.49 -5.60 -17.18
CA ASN A 40 9.17 -6.54 -16.28
C ASN A 40 8.92 -6.26 -14.82
N GLN A 41 7.79 -5.67 -14.49
CA GLN A 41 7.43 -5.39 -13.10
C GLN A 41 5.92 -5.31 -12.99
N TRP A 42 5.44 -5.42 -11.75
CA TRP A 42 4.03 -5.25 -11.47
C TRP A 42 3.72 -3.78 -11.29
N ASN A 43 2.62 -3.35 -11.85
CA ASN A 43 2.12 -1.98 -11.74
C ASN A 43 0.69 -2.05 -11.24
N PHE A 44 0.39 -1.29 -10.22
CA PHE A 44 -0.97 -1.22 -9.73
C PHE A 44 -1.15 0.07 -8.94
N GLU A 45 -2.39 0.31 -8.53
CA GLU A 45 -2.73 1.50 -7.80
C GLU A 45 -3.38 1.12 -6.48
N ILE A 46 -3.08 1.88 -5.45
CA ILE A 46 -3.69 1.70 -4.14
C ILE A 46 -4.56 2.91 -3.85
N THR A 47 -5.75 2.64 -3.35
CA THR A 47 -6.68 3.70 -3.01
C THR A 47 -7.36 3.39 -1.69
N ASP A 48 -8.13 4.34 -1.19
CA ASP A 48 -8.95 4.16 0.00
C ASP A 48 -10.23 4.92 -0.18
N GLU A 49 -10.95 5.17 0.89
CA GLU A 49 -12.24 5.83 0.82
C GLU A 49 -12.15 7.28 0.36
N SER A 50 -10.98 7.87 0.45
CA SER A 50 -10.79 9.24 -0.02
C SER A 50 -10.69 9.33 -1.53
N ASN A 51 -10.55 8.18 -2.20
CA ASN A 51 -10.35 8.10 -3.65
C ASN A 51 -9.01 8.68 -4.12
N TYR A 52 -8.11 8.96 -3.19
CA TYR A 52 -6.76 9.35 -3.60
C TYR A 52 -6.02 8.10 -4.05
N VAL A 53 -5.24 8.21 -5.10
CA VAL A 53 -4.60 7.07 -5.74
C VAL A 53 -3.09 7.20 -5.66
N ILE A 54 -2.46 6.11 -5.22
CA ILE A 54 -1.00 6.01 -5.20
C ILE A 54 -0.59 4.96 -6.21
N LYS A 55 0.25 5.34 -7.17
CA LYS A 55 0.75 4.38 -8.15
C LYS A 55 1.92 3.62 -7.56
N VAL A 56 1.93 2.31 -7.74
CA VAL A 56 2.94 1.42 -7.15
C VAL A 56 3.60 0.60 -8.24
N VAL A 57 4.92 0.47 -8.16
CA VAL A 57 5.66 -0.48 -8.99
C VAL A 57 6.38 -1.45 -8.07
N TYR A 58 6.46 -2.71 -8.51
CA TYR A 58 7.04 -3.78 -7.71
C TYR A 58 7.70 -4.76 -8.65
N SER A 59 8.99 -4.99 -8.47
CA SER A 59 9.78 -5.77 -9.44
C SER A 59 10.01 -7.21 -9.01
N LYS A 60 9.39 -7.66 -7.93
CA LYS A 60 9.58 -9.03 -7.45
C LYS A 60 8.30 -9.84 -7.69
N SER A 61 8.31 -11.09 -7.25
CA SER A 61 7.14 -11.95 -7.41
C SER A 61 6.00 -11.44 -6.56
N LEU A 62 4.83 -11.27 -7.18
CA LEU A 62 3.66 -10.80 -6.48
C LEU A 62 3.00 -11.94 -5.73
N PRO A 63 2.70 -11.79 -4.44
CA PRO A 63 2.01 -12.86 -3.71
C PRO A 63 0.67 -13.18 -4.36
N SER A 64 0.30 -14.46 -4.33
CA SER A 64 -0.89 -14.92 -5.03
C SER A 64 -2.18 -14.36 -4.45
N LEU A 65 -2.17 -13.91 -3.20
CA LEU A 65 -3.36 -13.35 -2.57
C LEU A 65 -3.62 -11.90 -2.94
N ILE A 66 -2.72 -11.28 -3.67
CA ILE A 66 -2.92 -9.89 -4.10
C ILE A 66 -3.93 -9.88 -5.24
N GLU A 67 -5.03 -9.17 -5.05
CA GLU A 67 -6.12 -9.09 -6.03
C GLU A 67 -6.73 -7.72 -6.01
N GLU A 68 -7.30 -7.34 -7.13
CA GLU A 68 -8.02 -6.06 -7.21
C GLU A 68 -9.19 -6.06 -6.24
N ASN A 69 -9.46 -4.90 -5.69
CA ASN A 69 -10.54 -4.67 -4.72
C ASN A 69 -10.31 -5.34 -3.37
N LYS A 70 -9.09 -5.81 -3.14
CA LYS A 70 -8.75 -6.45 -1.88
C LYS A 70 -7.69 -5.64 -1.15
N GLY A 71 -7.56 -5.87 0.14
CA GLY A 71 -6.60 -5.16 0.96
C GLY A 71 -5.17 -5.52 0.65
N ILE A 72 -4.29 -4.53 0.77
CA ILE A 72 -2.88 -4.70 0.47
C ILE A 72 -2.07 -3.79 1.38
N ILE A 73 -0.86 -4.22 1.71
CA ILE A 73 0.10 -3.39 2.40
C ILE A 73 1.40 -3.44 1.61
N VAL A 74 1.95 -2.26 1.30
CA VAL A 74 3.23 -2.19 0.61
C VAL A 74 4.20 -1.37 1.44
N GLU A 75 5.46 -1.76 1.41
CA GLU A 75 6.54 -1.00 2.03
C GLU A 75 7.53 -0.58 0.98
N GLY A 76 8.01 0.63 1.08
CA GLY A 76 8.99 1.13 0.14
C GLY A 76 9.11 2.63 0.24
N ARG A 77 9.47 3.25 -0.86
CA ARG A 77 9.70 4.68 -0.88
C ARG A 77 8.80 5.35 -1.88
N LEU A 78 8.28 6.51 -1.48
CA LEU A 78 7.48 7.35 -2.35
C LEU A 78 8.41 8.29 -3.10
N GLY A 79 8.44 8.14 -4.41
CA GLY A 79 9.22 9.01 -5.25
C GLY A 79 8.41 10.16 -5.78
N LYS A 80 8.92 10.77 -6.83
CA LYS A 80 8.26 11.90 -7.45
C LYS A 80 6.97 11.45 -8.13
N ASP A 81 6.04 12.37 -8.26
CA ASP A 81 4.78 12.14 -8.98
C ASP A 81 3.94 11.05 -8.35
N ASN A 82 4.05 10.89 -7.03
CA ASN A 82 3.29 9.88 -6.30
C ASN A 82 3.57 8.46 -6.77
N LEU A 83 4.76 8.22 -7.28
CA LEU A 83 5.14 6.87 -7.67
C LEU A 83 5.80 6.18 -6.50
N PHE A 84 5.16 5.13 -6.02
CA PHE A 84 5.65 4.38 -4.87
C PHE A 84 6.42 3.16 -5.37
N ILE A 85 7.68 3.07 -4.96
CA ILE A 85 8.54 1.96 -5.36
C ILE A 85 8.56 0.97 -4.20
N ALA A 86 7.82 -0.12 -4.37
CA ALA A 86 7.62 -1.09 -3.31
C ALA A 86 8.79 -2.05 -3.23
N GLU A 87 9.18 -2.37 -2.01
CA GLU A 87 10.17 -3.41 -1.74
C GLU A 87 9.53 -4.64 -1.13
N ILE A 88 8.40 -4.46 -0.44
CA ILE A 88 7.67 -5.55 0.17
C ILE A 88 6.19 -5.34 -0.12
N VAL A 89 5.52 -6.42 -0.51
CA VAL A 89 4.08 -6.40 -0.78
C VAL A 89 3.44 -7.55 -0.03
N LEU A 90 2.40 -7.25 0.72
CA LEU A 90 1.71 -8.24 1.53
C LEU A 90 0.21 -8.09 1.35
N ALA A 91 -0.46 -9.23 1.27
CA ALA A 91 -1.92 -9.22 1.28
C ALA A 91 -2.41 -8.94 2.69
N LYS A 92 -3.52 -8.22 2.78
CA LYS A 92 -4.06 -7.85 4.08
C LYS A 92 -4.45 -9.07 4.92
N HIS A 93 -4.69 -10.19 4.27
CA HIS A 93 -5.07 -11.40 5.00
C HIS A 93 -3.97 -11.94 5.91
N ASP A 94 -2.74 -11.49 5.73
CA ASP A 94 -1.65 -11.99 6.54
C ASP A 94 -1.65 -11.27 7.88
N GLU A 95 -2.55 -11.72 8.75
CA GLU A 95 -2.71 -11.07 10.05
C GLU A 95 -1.52 -11.28 10.96
N ASN A 96 -0.74 -12.31 10.70
CA ASN A 96 0.45 -12.53 11.51
C ASN A 96 1.47 -11.43 11.33
N TYR A 97 1.47 -10.82 10.16
CA TYR A 97 2.40 -9.73 9.90
C TYR A 97 1.91 -8.41 10.46
N MET A 98 0.61 -8.18 10.42
CA MET A 98 0.05 -6.86 10.71
C MET A 98 -0.06 -6.64 12.22
N PRO A 99 0.58 -5.59 12.75
CA PRO A 99 0.44 -5.29 14.18
C PRO A 99 -1.01 -4.96 14.52
N GLN A 100 -1.38 -5.23 15.77
CA GLN A 100 -2.73 -4.96 16.20
C GLN A 100 -3.11 -3.50 16.03
N SER A 101 -2.20 -2.60 16.28
CA SER A 101 -2.49 -1.17 16.14
C SER A 101 -2.83 -0.81 14.70
N ALA A 102 -2.17 -1.43 13.73
CA ALA A 102 -2.48 -1.17 12.33
C ALA A 102 -3.85 -1.71 11.96
N ILE A 103 -4.20 -2.88 12.50
CA ILE A 103 -5.51 -3.45 12.26
C ILE A 103 -6.59 -2.55 12.82
N ASP A 104 -6.38 -2.04 14.02
CA ASP A 104 -7.35 -1.17 14.66
C ASP A 104 -7.55 0.11 13.85
N LYS A 105 -6.45 0.67 13.34
CA LYS A 105 -6.56 1.88 12.55
C LYS A 105 -7.35 1.63 11.27
N LEU A 106 -7.12 0.50 10.62
CA LEU A 106 -7.86 0.19 9.41
C LEU A 106 -9.34 0.03 9.69
N LYS A 107 -9.68 -0.55 10.82
CA LYS A 107 -11.08 -0.69 11.21
C LYS A 107 -11.72 0.67 11.46
N GLU A 108 -11.00 1.54 12.15
CA GLU A 108 -11.52 2.87 12.43
C GLU A 108 -11.74 3.66 11.16
N ASP A 109 -10.87 3.47 10.17
CA ASP A 109 -10.98 4.19 8.91
C ASP A 109 -12.01 3.60 7.98
N GLY A 110 -12.63 2.49 8.35
CA GLY A 110 -13.62 1.86 7.51
C GLY A 110 -13.07 1.04 6.36
N VAL A 111 -11.76 0.89 6.31
CA VAL A 111 -11.13 0.10 5.24
C VAL A 111 -11.16 -1.38 5.57
N TRP A 112 -10.93 -1.72 6.80
CA TRP A 112 -10.87 -3.10 7.25
C TRP A 112 -12.27 -3.57 7.64
N ARG A 113 -12.69 -4.72 7.13
CA ARG A 113 -14.01 -5.28 7.45
C ARG A 113 -13.98 -6.34 8.52
N GLY A 114 -12.83 -6.75 8.95
CA GLY A 114 -12.72 -7.57 10.14
C GLY A 114 -13.04 -9.02 9.96
N ASN A 115 -13.01 -9.51 8.78
CA ASN A 115 -13.29 -10.92 8.65
C ASN A 115 -12.26 -11.72 8.19
#